data_a33f3af122032c77a6dbc407ae4408b3
#
_entry.id   a33f3af122032c77a6dbc407ae4408b3
#
_cell.length_a   1.000
_cell.length_b   1.000
_cell.length_c   1.000
_cell.angle_alpha   90.00
_cell.angle_beta   90.00
_cell.angle_gamma   90.00
#
_symmetry.space_group_name_H-M   'P 1'
#
loop_
_entity.id
_entity.type
_entity.pdbx_description
1 polymer ?
#
loop_
_entity_poly.entity_id
_entity_poly.type
_entity_poly.pdbx_seq_one_letter_code
_entity_poly.pdbx_strand_id
1 'polypeptide(L)'
;MVGSVLCKRLQTLDIPHLKLSRHPSLSSEDQVFWDPDERILETEKLREVETVIHLAGEPVGKRWTHEIKKKIIFSRSDAGRFLFETLAAQDKPPKTLISASGIGFYGVANETKFDEESAKGRGFLADVVEDWESAPEPLHKVGTRVVNMRMGVVLSPDGGALAKMLPVFKFGLGGTLGSGHQMMSWIAMEDLIRAIMFFIENETLQGIYNLVSPNAVSNVEFTTILGWVLKRPTLFPVPALALRVIFGEMAMQTILASQHVIPKKLLEAGFEFQYPELEQALKHCLGREKN
;
A
#
# COMPACT_ATOMS: atom_id res chain seq x y z
N MET A 1 -3.73 3.76 -8.63
CA MET A 1 -3.28 2.36 -8.87
C MET A 1 -4.20 1.36 -8.14
N VAL A 2 -4.05 1.09 -6.85
CA VAL A 2 -4.90 0.10 -6.12
C VAL A 2 -6.39 0.45 -6.24
N GLY A 3 -6.79 1.67 -5.94
CA GLY A 3 -8.20 2.11 -6.01
C GLY A 3 -8.85 1.90 -7.38
N SER A 4 -8.11 2.14 -8.48
CA SER A 4 -8.65 1.91 -9.84
C SER A 4 -8.89 0.43 -10.13
N VAL A 5 -8.01 -0.47 -9.63
CA VAL A 5 -8.19 -1.92 -9.78
C VAL A 5 -9.37 -2.40 -8.91
N LEU A 6 -9.45 -1.90 -7.67
CA LEU A 6 -10.57 -2.20 -6.77
C LEU A 6 -11.92 -1.78 -7.37
N CYS A 7 -12.02 -0.54 -7.90
CA CYS A 7 -13.27 -0.08 -8.52
C CYS A 7 -13.69 -0.98 -9.69
N LYS A 8 -12.74 -1.41 -10.53
CA LYS A 8 -13.04 -2.38 -11.60
C LYS A 8 -13.55 -3.71 -11.05
N ARG A 9 -12.96 -4.18 -9.94
CA ARG A 9 -13.42 -5.41 -9.28
C ARG A 9 -14.84 -5.27 -8.73
N LEU A 10 -15.13 -4.16 -8.05
CA LEU A 10 -16.47 -3.86 -7.52
C LEU A 10 -17.51 -3.78 -8.66
N GLN A 11 -17.16 -3.13 -9.78
CA GLN A 11 -18.02 -3.07 -10.97
C GLN A 11 -18.30 -4.48 -11.54
N THR A 12 -17.28 -5.35 -11.64
CA THR A 12 -17.45 -6.71 -12.13
C THR A 12 -18.37 -7.56 -11.24
N LEU A 13 -18.44 -7.22 -9.95
CA LEU A 13 -19.27 -7.90 -8.96
C LEU A 13 -20.63 -7.20 -8.74
N ASP A 14 -20.95 -6.18 -9.55
CA ASP A 14 -22.15 -5.37 -9.41
C ASP A 14 -22.34 -4.76 -8.01
N ILE A 15 -21.23 -4.45 -7.31
CA ILE A 15 -21.24 -3.81 -5.99
C ILE A 15 -21.28 -2.28 -6.19
N PRO A 16 -22.36 -1.60 -5.75
CA PRO A 16 -22.46 -0.15 -5.83
C PRO A 16 -21.33 0.53 -5.06
N HIS A 17 -20.70 1.53 -5.63
CA HIS A 17 -19.62 2.25 -4.98
C HIS A 17 -19.50 3.70 -5.46
N LEU A 18 -19.07 4.57 -4.56
CA LEU A 18 -18.75 5.97 -4.83
C LEU A 18 -17.22 6.17 -4.78
N LYS A 19 -16.74 7.16 -5.53
CA LYS A 19 -15.32 7.54 -5.56
C LYS A 19 -15.15 8.94 -5.03
N LEU A 20 -14.31 9.14 -4.02
CA LEU A 20 -13.87 10.47 -3.62
C LEU A 20 -12.91 11.03 -4.68
N SER A 21 -13.17 12.24 -5.16
CA SER A 21 -12.37 12.92 -6.19
C SER A 21 -12.09 14.37 -5.81
N ARG A 22 -10.86 14.83 -6.06
CA ARG A 22 -10.47 16.24 -5.91
C ARG A 22 -10.77 17.09 -7.13
N HIS A 23 -11.40 16.53 -8.15
CA HIS A 23 -11.77 17.24 -9.38
C HIS A 23 -13.28 17.48 -9.41
N PRO A 24 -13.74 18.73 -9.18
CA PRO A 24 -15.18 19.04 -9.15
C PRO A 24 -15.88 18.91 -10.50
N SER A 25 -15.14 18.96 -11.62
CA SER A 25 -15.68 18.88 -12.97
C SER A 25 -16.15 17.50 -13.43
N LEU A 26 -15.94 16.47 -12.61
CA LEU A 26 -16.32 15.09 -12.89
C LEU A 26 -17.52 14.66 -12.04
N SER A 27 -18.53 15.52 -11.88
CA SER A 27 -19.76 15.19 -11.15
C SER A 27 -20.58 14.12 -11.90
N SER A 28 -20.07 12.89 -11.96
CA SER A 28 -20.87 11.71 -12.25
C SER A 28 -21.64 11.31 -10.98
N GLU A 29 -22.74 10.58 -11.12
CA GLU A 29 -23.52 10.07 -9.99
C GLU A 29 -22.65 9.25 -9.03
N ASP A 30 -21.58 8.61 -9.55
CA ASP A 30 -20.64 7.74 -8.81
C ASP A 30 -19.49 8.50 -8.13
N GLN A 31 -19.49 9.85 -8.15
CA GLN A 31 -18.39 10.63 -7.57
C GLN A 31 -18.88 11.58 -6.49
N VAL A 32 -18.03 11.78 -5.50
CA VAL A 32 -18.17 12.70 -4.38
C VAL A 32 -16.97 13.63 -4.38
N PHE A 33 -17.22 14.93 -4.37
CA PHE A 33 -16.15 15.92 -4.28
C PHE A 33 -15.55 15.91 -2.86
N TRP A 34 -14.24 15.85 -2.81
CA TRP A 34 -13.44 15.89 -1.58
C TRP A 34 -12.17 16.68 -1.78
N ASP A 35 -12.08 17.81 -1.12
CA ASP A 35 -10.87 18.64 -1.08
C ASP A 35 -10.36 18.72 0.37
N PRO A 36 -9.34 17.92 0.74
CA PRO A 36 -8.78 17.96 2.09
C PRO A 36 -7.99 19.22 2.40
N ASP A 37 -7.44 19.91 1.39
CA ASP A 37 -6.69 21.15 1.58
C ASP A 37 -7.64 22.29 2.03
N GLU A 38 -8.82 22.38 1.42
CA GLU A 38 -9.87 23.36 1.75
C GLU A 38 -10.86 22.81 2.79
N ARG A 39 -10.69 21.59 3.28
CA ARG A 39 -11.59 20.89 4.21
C ARG A 39 -13.05 20.83 3.70
N ILE A 40 -13.22 20.52 2.41
CA ILE A 40 -14.52 20.37 1.77
C ILE A 40 -14.80 18.89 1.49
N LEU A 41 -15.99 18.43 1.88
CA LEU A 41 -16.50 17.08 1.57
C LEU A 41 -18.00 17.17 1.34
N GLU A 42 -18.47 16.70 0.18
CA GLU A 42 -19.89 16.52 -0.11
C GLU A 42 -20.44 15.33 0.66
N THR A 43 -21.18 15.57 1.75
CA THR A 43 -21.62 14.50 2.66
C THR A 43 -22.95 13.86 2.27
N GLU A 44 -23.78 14.54 1.48
CA GLU A 44 -25.14 14.08 1.14
C GLU A 44 -25.17 12.67 0.53
N LYS A 45 -24.26 12.41 -0.43
CA LYS A 45 -24.14 11.10 -1.09
C LYS A 45 -23.54 10.01 -0.18
N LEU A 46 -22.93 10.40 0.95
CA LEU A 46 -22.26 9.48 1.84
C LEU A 46 -23.14 8.94 2.97
N ARG A 47 -24.38 9.43 3.11
CA ARG A 47 -25.30 9.07 4.22
C ARG A 47 -25.66 7.59 4.31
N GLU A 48 -25.66 6.89 3.18
CA GLU A 48 -26.00 5.46 3.11
C GLU A 48 -24.76 4.57 2.87
N VAL A 49 -23.55 5.15 3.00
CA VAL A 49 -22.30 4.39 2.82
C VAL A 49 -22.00 3.60 4.08
N GLU A 50 -22.02 2.28 3.97
CA GLU A 50 -21.73 1.37 5.07
C GLU A 50 -20.25 1.06 5.24
N THR A 51 -19.50 1.00 4.10
CA THR A 51 -18.06 0.67 4.11
C THR A 51 -17.26 1.74 3.41
N VAL A 52 -16.24 2.23 4.07
CA VAL A 52 -15.28 3.19 3.52
C VAL A 52 -13.93 2.49 3.31
N ILE A 53 -13.35 2.65 2.11
CA ILE A 53 -12.03 2.13 1.77
C ILE A 53 -11.12 3.30 1.48
N HIS A 54 -10.21 3.62 2.41
CA HIS A 54 -9.32 4.76 2.33
C HIS A 54 -7.94 4.34 1.83
N LEU A 55 -7.64 4.66 0.55
CA LEU A 55 -6.40 4.31 -0.13
C LEU A 55 -5.59 5.55 -0.56
N ALA A 56 -6.01 6.74 -0.13
CA ALA A 56 -5.35 7.97 -0.51
C ALA A 56 -4.01 8.16 0.21
N GLY A 57 -3.02 8.70 -0.49
CA GLY A 57 -1.72 9.01 0.07
C GLY A 57 -0.74 9.49 -1.00
N GLU A 58 0.08 10.49 -0.67
CA GLU A 58 1.16 10.96 -1.55
C GLU A 58 2.21 9.87 -1.75
N PRO A 59 2.69 9.63 -2.99
CA PRO A 59 3.71 8.62 -3.26
C PRO A 59 5.01 8.90 -2.50
N VAL A 60 5.49 7.92 -1.72
CA VAL A 60 6.74 8.03 -0.93
C VAL A 60 8.00 7.85 -1.78
N GLY A 61 7.91 7.32 -2.98
CA GLY A 61 9.03 6.96 -3.84
C GLY A 61 9.64 8.15 -4.62
N LYS A 62 9.77 9.32 -3.98
CA LYS A 62 10.43 10.55 -4.47
C LYS A 62 11.51 10.93 -3.47
N ARG A 63 12.52 11.73 -3.89
CA ARG A 63 13.50 12.30 -2.93
C ARG A 63 12.76 13.13 -1.89
N TRP A 64 12.98 12.87 -0.61
CA TRP A 64 12.31 13.58 0.48
C TRP A 64 12.96 14.93 0.76
N THR A 65 12.34 15.97 0.27
CA THR A 65 12.54 17.35 0.73
C THR A 65 11.59 17.63 1.89
N HIS A 66 11.78 18.76 2.58
CA HIS A 66 10.86 19.19 3.63
C HIS A 66 9.41 19.30 3.14
N GLU A 67 9.20 19.82 1.93
CA GLU A 67 7.87 19.92 1.32
C GLU A 67 7.25 18.55 1.00
N ILE A 68 8.06 17.62 0.46
CA ILE A 68 7.57 16.26 0.16
C ILE A 68 7.21 15.53 1.46
N LYS A 69 8.02 15.67 2.51
CA LYS A 69 7.69 15.11 3.83
C LYS A 69 6.37 15.67 4.38
N LYS A 70 6.16 16.98 4.30
CA LYS A 70 4.88 17.61 4.68
C LYS A 70 3.70 17.03 3.90
N LYS A 71 3.83 16.88 2.57
CA LYS A 71 2.77 16.27 1.74
C LYS A 71 2.50 14.82 2.11
N ILE A 72 3.55 14.04 2.43
CA ILE A 72 3.41 12.65 2.87
C ILE A 72 2.63 12.57 4.18
N ILE A 73 2.95 13.40 5.17
CA ILE A 73 2.25 13.48 6.45
C ILE A 73 0.80 13.91 6.22
N PHE A 74 0.61 15.08 5.61
CA PHE A 74 -0.71 15.66 5.38
C PHE A 74 -1.67 14.69 4.70
N SER A 75 -1.23 14.05 3.60
CA SER A 75 -2.09 13.16 2.81
C SER A 75 -2.54 11.90 3.56
N ARG A 76 -1.88 11.54 4.66
CA ARG A 76 -2.16 10.34 5.45
C ARG A 76 -2.87 10.67 6.76
N SER A 77 -2.30 11.60 7.51
CA SER A 77 -2.77 11.94 8.86
C SER A 77 -3.87 12.99 8.81
N ASP A 78 -3.59 14.18 8.29
CA ASP A 78 -4.52 15.32 8.37
C ASP A 78 -5.73 15.15 7.44
N ALA A 79 -5.47 14.79 6.17
CA ALA A 79 -6.53 14.56 5.19
C ALA A 79 -7.43 13.38 5.57
N GLY A 80 -6.82 12.30 6.08
CA GLY A 80 -7.55 11.14 6.60
C GLY A 80 -8.39 11.52 7.81
N ARG A 81 -7.81 12.22 8.79
CA ARG A 81 -8.52 12.66 10.00
C ARG A 81 -9.72 13.54 9.67
N PHE A 82 -9.55 14.52 8.78
CA PHE A 82 -10.67 15.34 8.32
C PHE A 82 -11.83 14.49 7.73
N LEU A 83 -11.50 13.54 6.87
CA LEU A 83 -12.50 12.62 6.32
C LEU A 83 -13.22 11.85 7.43
N PHE A 84 -12.45 11.26 8.36
CA PHE A 84 -13.00 10.40 9.41
C PHE A 84 -13.79 11.17 10.46
N GLU A 85 -13.38 12.39 10.83
CA GLU A 85 -14.16 13.30 11.69
C GLU A 85 -15.50 13.64 11.05
N THR A 86 -15.49 13.97 9.74
CA THR A 86 -16.71 14.33 9.03
C THR A 86 -17.68 13.14 8.92
N LEU A 87 -17.16 11.94 8.65
CA LEU A 87 -17.97 10.72 8.62
C LEU A 87 -18.49 10.31 9.99
N ALA A 88 -17.71 10.48 11.05
CA ALA A 88 -18.13 10.17 12.42
C ALA A 88 -19.22 11.11 12.93
N ALA A 89 -19.29 12.33 12.39
CA ALA A 89 -20.32 13.33 12.75
C ALA A 89 -21.66 13.13 12.02
N GLN A 90 -21.78 12.16 11.12
CA GLN A 90 -23.05 11.87 10.43
C GLN A 90 -24.04 11.17 11.37
N ASP A 91 -25.34 11.32 11.09
CA ASP A 91 -26.40 10.63 11.83
C ASP A 91 -26.24 9.09 11.75
N LYS A 92 -25.70 8.60 10.63
CA LYS A 92 -25.36 7.19 10.41
C LYS A 92 -23.89 7.08 9.98
N PRO A 93 -22.96 6.95 10.92
CA PRO A 93 -21.56 6.71 10.59
C PRO A 93 -21.39 5.37 9.85
N PRO A 94 -20.35 5.23 9.00
CA PRO A 94 -20.08 3.96 8.31
C PRO A 94 -19.82 2.85 9.32
N LYS A 95 -20.29 1.64 9.04
CA LYS A 95 -20.07 0.45 9.87
C LYS A 95 -18.62 -0.02 9.85
N THR A 96 -17.94 0.18 8.70
CA THR A 96 -16.60 -0.33 8.45
C THR A 96 -15.72 0.71 7.77
N LEU A 97 -14.48 0.83 8.28
CA LEU A 97 -13.37 1.50 7.60
C LEU A 97 -12.26 0.50 7.31
N ILE A 98 -11.85 0.38 6.06
CA ILE A 98 -10.64 -0.34 5.64
C ILE A 98 -9.64 0.72 5.18
N SER A 99 -8.59 0.95 5.98
CA SER A 99 -7.63 2.02 5.74
C SER A 99 -6.28 1.48 5.30
N ALA A 100 -5.70 2.09 4.27
CA ALA A 100 -4.32 1.83 3.91
C ALA A 100 -3.38 2.24 5.05
N SER A 101 -2.31 1.49 5.19
CA SER A 101 -1.15 1.73 6.04
C SER A 101 0.09 1.14 5.35
N GLY A 102 1.22 1.04 6.00
CA GLY A 102 2.44 0.52 5.38
C GLY A 102 3.37 -0.19 6.34
N ILE A 103 4.12 -1.17 5.82
CA ILE A 103 5.17 -1.88 6.57
C ILE A 103 6.31 -0.97 7.02
N GLY A 104 6.36 0.29 6.55
CA GLY A 104 7.25 1.31 7.07
C GLY A 104 7.18 1.50 8.58
N PHE A 105 6.07 1.10 9.23
CA PHE A 105 5.89 1.02 10.67
C PHE A 105 7.06 0.31 11.39
N TYR A 106 7.55 -0.77 10.82
CA TYR A 106 8.60 -1.60 11.42
C TYR A 106 10.01 -0.99 11.30
N GLY A 107 10.17 0.12 10.53
CA GLY A 107 11.48 0.72 10.31
C GLY A 107 12.40 -0.21 9.50
N VAL A 108 13.70 -0.19 9.83
CA VAL A 108 14.74 -0.98 9.14
C VAL A 108 15.39 -1.93 10.13
N ALA A 109 15.39 -3.25 9.83
CA ALA A 109 16.12 -4.24 10.61
C ALA A 109 16.61 -5.37 9.69
N ASN A 110 17.85 -5.81 9.91
CA ASN A 110 18.53 -6.71 8.97
C ASN A 110 18.15 -8.19 9.12
N GLU A 111 17.81 -8.66 10.32
CA GLU A 111 17.64 -10.10 10.58
C GLU A 111 16.34 -10.45 11.31
N THR A 112 15.52 -9.47 11.66
CA THR A 112 14.28 -9.68 12.41
C THR A 112 13.11 -9.90 11.45
N LYS A 113 12.31 -10.93 11.71
CA LYS A 113 11.01 -11.09 11.10
C LYS A 113 9.98 -10.30 11.91
N PHE A 114 9.16 -9.54 11.22
CA PHE A 114 8.11 -8.73 11.83
C PHE A 114 6.73 -9.30 11.55
N ASP A 115 5.89 -9.32 12.55
CA ASP A 115 4.46 -9.59 12.46
C ASP A 115 3.66 -8.39 13.02
N GLU A 116 2.34 -8.52 13.10
CA GLU A 116 1.46 -7.44 13.56
C GLU A 116 1.61 -7.11 15.05
N GLU A 117 2.25 -7.99 15.84
CA GLU A 117 2.54 -7.80 17.27
C GLU A 117 3.89 -7.11 17.50
N SER A 118 4.71 -7.01 16.45
CA SER A 118 6.05 -6.42 16.53
C SER A 118 5.97 -4.92 16.81
N ALA A 119 6.88 -4.44 17.66
CA ALA A 119 6.97 -3.04 18.06
C ALA A 119 7.29 -2.13 16.87
N LYS A 120 6.87 -0.86 16.97
CA LYS A 120 7.24 0.21 16.04
C LYS A 120 8.75 0.35 15.94
N GLY A 121 9.24 0.44 14.71
CA GLY A 121 10.62 0.77 14.42
C GLY A 121 10.93 2.25 14.53
N ARG A 122 12.09 2.66 14.00
CA ARG A 122 12.55 4.05 14.00
C ARG A 122 12.60 4.63 12.60
N GLY A 123 12.41 5.94 12.50
CA GLY A 123 12.56 6.70 11.25
C GLY A 123 11.28 7.37 10.81
N PHE A 124 11.43 8.27 9.83
CA PHE A 124 10.35 9.11 9.34
C PHE A 124 9.10 8.31 8.92
N LEU A 125 9.27 7.20 8.21
CA LEU A 125 8.12 6.39 7.78
C LEU A 125 7.43 5.70 8.96
N ALA A 126 8.18 5.27 9.99
CA ALA A 126 7.57 4.65 11.16
C ALA A 126 6.68 5.64 11.92
N ASP A 127 7.14 6.88 12.06
CA ASP A 127 6.36 7.95 12.72
C ASP A 127 5.13 8.32 11.89
N VAL A 128 5.29 8.47 10.55
CA VAL A 128 4.17 8.74 9.64
C VAL A 128 3.11 7.65 9.69
N VAL A 129 3.53 6.37 9.75
CA VAL A 129 2.57 5.25 9.78
C VAL A 129 1.82 5.20 11.11
N GLU A 130 2.48 5.46 12.24
CA GLU A 130 1.82 5.55 13.54
C GLU A 130 0.73 6.62 13.55
N ASP A 131 1.05 7.84 13.06
CA ASP A 131 0.07 8.92 12.93
C ASP A 131 -1.08 8.54 11.97
N TRP A 132 -0.75 7.85 10.88
CA TRP A 132 -1.75 7.38 9.92
C TRP A 132 -2.72 6.37 10.53
N GLU A 133 -2.20 5.39 11.28
CA GLU A 133 -3.02 4.38 11.97
C GLU A 133 -3.84 4.95 13.13
N SER A 134 -3.45 6.11 13.67
CA SER A 134 -4.22 6.84 14.68
C SER A 134 -5.35 7.71 14.11
N ALA A 135 -5.26 8.09 12.83
CA ALA A 135 -6.23 8.99 12.20
C ALA A 135 -7.69 8.51 12.26
N PRO A 136 -8.00 7.18 12.21
CA PRO A 136 -9.37 6.66 12.33
C PRO A 136 -10.00 6.74 13.73
N GLU A 137 -9.32 7.26 14.74
CA GLU A 137 -9.84 7.33 16.13
C GLU A 137 -11.26 7.93 16.24
N PRO A 138 -11.66 8.99 15.49
CA PRO A 138 -13.03 9.51 15.53
C PRO A 138 -14.10 8.47 15.15
N LEU A 139 -13.84 7.64 14.15
CA LEU A 139 -14.73 6.57 13.74
C LEU A 139 -14.77 5.43 14.76
N HIS A 140 -13.65 5.09 15.38
CA HIS A 140 -13.60 4.13 16.48
C HIS A 140 -14.52 4.53 17.63
N LYS A 141 -14.54 5.81 18.01
CA LYS A 141 -15.37 6.34 19.11
C LYS A 141 -16.87 6.20 18.88
N VAL A 142 -17.31 6.15 17.63
CA VAL A 142 -18.72 5.97 17.26
C VAL A 142 -19.06 4.51 16.90
N GLY A 143 -18.15 3.56 17.15
CA GLY A 143 -18.37 2.13 16.98
C GLY A 143 -18.10 1.58 15.58
N THR A 144 -17.49 2.36 14.68
CA THR A 144 -17.05 1.88 13.36
C THR A 144 -15.95 0.83 13.53
N ARG A 145 -16.10 -0.31 12.88
CA ARG A 145 -15.06 -1.33 12.74
C ARG A 145 -13.92 -0.80 11.87
N VAL A 146 -12.68 -0.84 12.34
CA VAL A 146 -11.52 -0.35 11.61
C VAL A 146 -10.54 -1.48 11.31
N VAL A 147 -10.10 -1.57 10.04
CA VAL A 147 -9.04 -2.45 9.58
C VAL A 147 -7.92 -1.58 8.98
N ASN A 148 -6.72 -1.63 9.55
CA ASN A 148 -5.53 -0.96 9.03
C ASN A 148 -4.66 -1.97 8.27
N MET A 149 -4.41 -1.69 6.98
CA MET A 149 -3.66 -2.56 6.08
C MET A 149 -2.21 -2.10 5.92
N ARG A 150 -1.26 -2.68 6.66
CA ARG A 150 0.18 -2.45 6.47
C ARG A 150 0.65 -3.14 5.19
N MET A 151 0.58 -2.41 4.09
CA MET A 151 0.96 -2.94 2.78
C MET A 151 2.47 -2.97 2.59
N GLY A 152 2.97 -4.08 2.04
CA GLY A 152 4.30 -4.18 1.46
C GLY A 152 4.40 -3.56 0.07
N VAL A 153 5.42 -3.94 -0.69
CA VAL A 153 5.58 -3.51 -2.08
C VAL A 153 4.52 -4.17 -2.96
N VAL A 154 3.53 -3.40 -3.38
CA VAL A 154 2.48 -3.88 -4.29
C VAL A 154 3.03 -4.04 -5.70
N LEU A 155 2.96 -5.25 -6.26
CA LEU A 155 3.45 -5.55 -7.60
C LEU A 155 2.41 -5.14 -8.65
N SER A 156 2.73 -4.11 -9.43
CA SER A 156 1.91 -3.66 -10.56
C SER A 156 2.78 -3.05 -11.65
N PRO A 157 2.53 -3.35 -12.93
CA PRO A 157 3.20 -2.70 -14.05
C PRO A 157 2.75 -1.25 -14.26
N ASP A 158 1.58 -0.88 -13.72
CA ASP A 158 0.95 0.43 -13.94
C ASP A 158 1.29 1.46 -12.88
N GLY A 159 2.08 1.08 -11.86
CA GLY A 159 2.46 2.01 -10.79
C GLY A 159 3.34 1.39 -9.71
N GLY A 160 3.71 2.21 -8.73
CA GLY A 160 4.55 1.77 -7.61
C GLY A 160 6.01 1.52 -7.99
N ALA A 161 6.66 0.63 -7.24
CA ALA A 161 8.09 0.33 -7.40
C ALA A 161 8.36 -0.45 -8.70
N LEU A 162 7.56 -1.49 -8.98
CA LEU A 162 7.76 -2.34 -10.17
C LEU A 162 7.69 -1.52 -11.46
N ALA A 163 6.69 -0.64 -11.62
CA ALA A 163 6.56 0.21 -12.81
C ALA A 163 7.81 1.07 -13.07
N LYS A 164 8.49 1.53 -12.01
CA LYS A 164 9.74 2.31 -12.12
C LYS A 164 10.94 1.44 -12.50
N MET A 165 10.96 0.18 -12.08
CA MET A 165 12.03 -0.78 -12.38
C MET A 165 11.91 -1.32 -13.81
N LEU A 166 10.70 -1.55 -14.30
CA LEU A 166 10.45 -2.23 -15.57
C LEU A 166 11.19 -1.62 -16.78
N PRO A 167 11.26 -0.30 -17.01
CA PRO A 167 12.00 0.27 -18.15
C PRO A 167 13.48 -0.14 -18.13
N VAL A 168 14.14 0.00 -16.97
CA VAL A 168 15.56 -0.32 -16.81
C VAL A 168 15.79 -1.82 -17.06
N PHE A 169 14.96 -2.70 -16.51
CA PHE A 169 15.08 -4.15 -16.72
C PHE A 169 14.76 -4.56 -18.18
N LYS A 170 13.75 -3.97 -18.82
CA LYS A 170 13.41 -4.24 -20.22
C LYS A 170 14.56 -3.92 -21.18
N PHE A 171 15.36 -2.90 -20.86
CA PHE A 171 16.58 -2.57 -21.63
C PHE A 171 17.79 -3.45 -21.27
N GLY A 172 17.67 -4.40 -20.35
CA GLY A 172 18.77 -5.26 -19.91
C GLY A 172 19.79 -4.55 -19.01
N LEU A 173 19.44 -3.39 -18.47
CA LEU A 173 20.27 -2.56 -17.57
C LEU A 173 19.92 -2.79 -16.09
N GLY A 174 19.07 -3.77 -15.79
CA GLY A 174 18.73 -4.13 -14.43
C GLY A 174 19.89 -4.72 -13.65
N GLY A 175 19.81 -4.60 -12.33
CA GLY A 175 20.80 -5.18 -11.42
C GLY A 175 20.41 -5.00 -9.95
N THR A 176 21.23 -5.62 -9.10
CA THR A 176 21.06 -5.61 -7.66
C THR A 176 21.25 -4.19 -7.09
N LEU A 177 20.44 -3.82 -6.12
CA LEU A 177 20.51 -2.52 -5.44
C LEU A 177 21.25 -2.68 -4.11
N GLY A 178 22.30 -1.86 -3.90
CA GLY A 178 23.12 -1.93 -2.68
C GLY A 178 23.83 -3.26 -2.49
N SER A 179 23.69 -3.87 -1.32
CA SER A 179 24.24 -5.21 -1.04
C SER A 179 23.42 -6.35 -1.65
N GLY A 180 22.13 -6.07 -1.95
CA GLY A 180 21.20 -7.07 -2.42
C GLY A 180 20.63 -8.01 -1.36
N HIS A 181 21.15 -7.99 -0.12
CA HIS A 181 20.69 -8.87 0.96
C HIS A 181 19.46 -8.34 1.70
N GLN A 182 19.09 -7.06 1.47
CA GLN A 182 17.90 -6.49 2.10
C GLN A 182 16.65 -7.25 1.67
N MET A 183 15.84 -7.63 2.66
CA MET A 183 14.59 -8.34 2.45
C MET A 183 13.50 -7.38 1.94
N MET A 184 12.74 -7.83 0.97
CA MET A 184 11.64 -7.13 0.34
C MET A 184 10.35 -7.90 0.60
N SER A 185 9.48 -7.34 1.42
CA SER A 185 8.12 -7.86 1.58
C SER A 185 7.21 -7.22 0.53
N TRP A 186 6.56 -8.05 -0.24
CA TRP A 186 5.77 -7.68 -1.42
C TRP A 186 4.41 -8.35 -1.38
N ILE A 187 3.47 -7.88 -2.21
CA ILE A 187 2.18 -8.52 -2.43
C ILE A 187 1.76 -8.38 -3.90
N ALA A 188 1.16 -9.41 -4.47
CA ALA A 188 0.52 -9.32 -5.77
C ALA A 188 -0.71 -8.38 -5.70
N MET A 189 -0.95 -7.59 -6.75
CA MET A 189 -2.13 -6.72 -6.83
C MET A 189 -3.42 -7.52 -6.65
N GLU A 190 -3.52 -8.69 -7.27
CA GLU A 190 -4.69 -9.55 -7.17
C GLU A 190 -4.95 -9.99 -5.72
N ASP A 191 -3.91 -10.44 -5.00
CA ASP A 191 -4.05 -10.84 -3.60
C ASP A 191 -4.40 -9.67 -2.68
N LEU A 192 -3.88 -8.46 -2.97
CA LEU A 192 -4.26 -7.26 -2.24
C LEU A 192 -5.76 -6.94 -2.41
N ILE A 193 -6.28 -7.01 -3.64
CA ILE A 193 -7.70 -6.78 -3.90
C ILE A 193 -8.57 -7.86 -3.25
N ARG A 194 -8.14 -9.13 -3.33
CA ARG A 194 -8.82 -10.25 -2.65
C ARG A 194 -8.85 -10.07 -1.12
N ALA A 195 -7.75 -9.59 -0.53
CA ALA A 195 -7.69 -9.32 0.90
C ALA A 195 -8.64 -8.18 1.31
N ILE A 196 -8.76 -7.13 0.50
CA ILE A 196 -9.75 -6.06 0.74
C ILE A 196 -11.17 -6.62 0.70
N MET A 197 -11.50 -7.45 -0.31
CA MET A 197 -12.81 -8.10 -0.39
C MET A 197 -13.05 -9.03 0.79
N PHE A 198 -12.04 -9.80 1.20
CA PHE A 198 -12.08 -10.66 2.37
C PHE A 198 -12.41 -9.90 3.66
N PHE A 199 -11.88 -8.69 3.85
CA PHE A 199 -12.25 -7.83 4.98
C PHE A 199 -13.67 -7.28 4.88
N ILE A 200 -14.18 -7.01 3.68
CA ILE A 200 -15.58 -6.59 3.49
C ILE A 200 -16.53 -7.72 3.91
N GLU A 201 -16.23 -8.95 3.49
CA GLU A 201 -17.07 -10.13 3.71
C GLU A 201 -17.00 -10.67 5.15
N ASN A 202 -15.90 -10.40 5.88
CA ASN A 202 -15.67 -10.92 7.23
C ASN A 202 -15.73 -9.80 8.27
N GLU A 203 -16.92 -9.50 8.76
CA GLU A 203 -17.17 -8.38 9.68
C GLU A 203 -16.50 -8.51 11.07
N THR A 204 -16.06 -9.71 11.44
CA THR A 204 -15.36 -9.96 12.72
C THR A 204 -13.90 -9.54 12.72
N LEU A 205 -13.30 -9.36 11.52
CA LEU A 205 -11.89 -8.98 11.38
C LEU A 205 -11.70 -7.49 11.59
N GLN A 206 -10.86 -7.11 12.56
CA GLN A 206 -10.56 -5.71 12.89
C GLN A 206 -9.12 -5.53 13.38
N GLY A 207 -8.66 -4.29 13.42
CA GLY A 207 -7.31 -3.92 13.86
C GLY A 207 -6.29 -3.93 12.72
N ILE A 208 -5.06 -4.34 13.00
CA ILE A 208 -3.92 -4.20 12.07
C ILE A 208 -3.64 -5.54 11.41
N TYR A 209 -3.44 -5.51 10.08
CA TYR A 209 -3.06 -6.66 9.26
C TYR A 209 -1.90 -6.31 8.33
N ASN A 210 -0.92 -7.19 8.24
CA ASN A 210 0.16 -7.09 7.25
C ASN A 210 -0.32 -7.64 5.89
N LEU A 211 -0.37 -6.78 4.89
CA LEU A 211 -0.73 -7.12 3.52
C LEU A 211 0.56 -7.34 2.72
N VAL A 212 1.17 -8.50 2.94
CA VAL A 212 2.39 -8.97 2.27
C VAL A 212 2.22 -10.45 1.90
N SER A 213 2.93 -10.90 0.85
CA SER A 213 3.06 -12.34 0.59
C SER A 213 3.77 -13.02 1.77
N PRO A 214 3.45 -14.28 2.10
CA PRO A 214 4.17 -15.04 3.13
C PRO A 214 5.65 -15.25 2.81
N ASN A 215 6.03 -15.13 1.53
CA ASN A 215 7.38 -15.40 1.02
C ASN A 215 8.08 -14.09 0.63
N ALA A 216 8.62 -13.37 1.64
CA ALA A 216 9.52 -12.26 1.39
C ALA A 216 10.82 -12.76 0.72
N VAL A 217 11.39 -11.96 -0.16
CA VAL A 217 12.62 -12.29 -0.91
C VAL A 217 13.71 -11.25 -0.69
N SER A 218 14.96 -11.62 -0.87
CA SER A 218 16.07 -10.66 -0.93
C SER A 218 16.00 -9.83 -2.24
N ASN A 219 16.64 -8.67 -2.26
CA ASN A 219 16.72 -7.87 -3.48
C ASN A 219 17.49 -8.59 -4.61
N VAL A 220 18.48 -9.43 -4.28
CA VAL A 220 19.18 -10.28 -5.26
C VAL A 220 18.18 -11.25 -5.89
N GLU A 221 17.40 -11.96 -5.09
CA GLU A 221 16.38 -12.90 -5.59
C GLU A 221 15.33 -12.18 -6.43
N PHE A 222 14.81 -11.06 -5.95
CA PHE A 222 13.86 -10.25 -6.71
C PHE A 222 14.43 -9.85 -8.07
N THR A 223 15.66 -9.34 -8.10
CA THR A 223 16.37 -8.92 -9.31
C THR A 223 16.54 -10.07 -10.29
N THR A 224 16.97 -11.23 -9.79
CA THR A 224 17.20 -12.43 -10.60
C THR A 224 15.89 -12.95 -11.20
N ILE A 225 14.85 -13.09 -10.38
CA ILE A 225 13.53 -13.57 -10.82
C ILE A 225 12.90 -12.61 -11.83
N LEU A 226 12.95 -11.28 -11.58
CA LEU A 226 12.43 -10.29 -12.52
C LEU A 226 13.18 -10.32 -13.85
N GLY A 227 14.50 -10.43 -13.83
CA GLY A 227 15.33 -10.58 -15.01
C GLY A 227 14.95 -11.83 -15.82
N TRP A 228 14.77 -12.95 -15.14
CA TRP A 228 14.37 -14.20 -15.76
C TRP A 228 12.96 -14.12 -16.37
N VAL A 229 11.98 -13.60 -15.64
CA VAL A 229 10.60 -13.39 -16.17
C VAL A 229 10.61 -12.47 -17.38
N LEU A 230 11.45 -11.44 -17.39
CA LEU A 230 11.57 -10.52 -18.53
C LEU A 230 12.45 -11.06 -19.67
N LYS A 231 13.17 -12.17 -19.44
CA LYS A 231 14.20 -12.71 -20.36
C LYS A 231 15.27 -11.66 -20.66
N ARG A 232 15.78 -11.00 -19.59
CA ARG A 232 16.79 -9.93 -19.68
C ARG A 232 17.90 -10.16 -18.67
N PRO A 233 19.17 -9.85 -19.02
CA PRO A 233 20.27 -9.89 -18.08
C PRO A 233 20.10 -8.86 -16.95
N THR A 234 20.72 -9.13 -15.79
CA THR A 234 20.68 -8.27 -14.60
C THR A 234 22.09 -8.02 -14.06
N LEU A 235 22.98 -7.56 -14.93
CA LEU A 235 24.41 -7.49 -14.70
C LEU A 235 24.91 -6.16 -14.13
N PHE A 236 24.06 -5.15 -13.98
CA PHE A 236 24.45 -3.79 -13.63
C PHE A 236 24.04 -3.42 -12.19
N PRO A 237 24.83 -3.80 -11.16
CA PRO A 237 24.49 -3.46 -9.79
C PRO A 237 24.57 -1.95 -9.57
N VAL A 238 23.67 -1.42 -8.75
CA VAL A 238 23.67 -0.01 -8.36
C VAL A 238 24.21 0.11 -6.93
N PRO A 239 25.37 0.72 -6.72
CA PRO A 239 25.96 0.89 -5.39
C PRO A 239 25.04 1.67 -4.45
N ALA A 240 25.00 1.28 -3.17
CA ALA A 240 24.21 1.97 -2.14
C ALA A 240 24.52 3.48 -2.05
N LEU A 241 25.81 3.85 -2.24
CA LEU A 241 26.21 5.24 -2.24
C LEU A 241 25.54 6.05 -3.35
N ALA A 242 25.43 5.51 -4.57
CA ALA A 242 24.73 6.17 -5.67
C ALA A 242 23.25 6.38 -5.35
N LEU A 243 22.58 5.38 -4.79
CA LEU A 243 21.19 5.49 -4.37
C LEU A 243 20.99 6.55 -3.27
N ARG A 244 21.92 6.62 -2.31
CA ARG A 244 21.90 7.66 -1.25
C ARG A 244 22.08 9.06 -1.82
N VAL A 245 22.98 9.26 -2.77
CA VAL A 245 23.22 10.56 -3.40
C VAL A 245 21.99 11.01 -4.20
N ILE A 246 21.37 10.09 -4.96
CA ILE A 246 20.22 10.40 -5.83
C ILE A 246 18.95 10.64 -5.01
N PHE A 247 18.64 9.72 -4.07
CA PHE A 247 17.34 9.69 -3.39
C PHE A 247 17.41 10.12 -1.92
N GLY A 248 18.62 10.27 -1.34
CA GLY A 248 18.82 10.71 0.04
C GLY A 248 18.22 9.75 1.06
N GLU A 249 17.56 10.30 2.06
CA GLU A 249 16.93 9.55 3.15
C GLU A 249 15.87 8.54 2.66
N MET A 250 15.14 8.86 1.60
CA MET A 250 14.17 7.94 1.02
C MET A 250 14.81 6.61 0.64
N ALA A 251 16.00 6.62 0.02
CA ALA A 251 16.68 5.38 -0.33
C ALA A 251 16.98 4.51 0.89
N MET A 252 17.32 5.12 2.01
CA MET A 252 17.68 4.41 3.25
C MET A 252 16.48 3.75 3.92
N GLN A 253 15.31 4.41 3.88
CA GLN A 253 14.11 3.93 4.56
C GLN A 253 13.17 3.12 3.64
N THR A 254 13.50 2.99 2.34
CA THR A 254 12.71 2.21 1.39
C THR A 254 13.57 1.25 0.57
N ILE A 255 14.38 1.73 -0.38
CA ILE A 255 15.10 0.92 -1.37
C ILE A 255 16.16 0.01 -0.70
N LEU A 256 16.89 0.55 0.26
CA LEU A 256 17.96 -0.12 1.00
C LEU A 256 17.49 -0.67 2.36
N ALA A 257 16.23 -0.44 2.72
CA ALA A 257 15.64 -0.97 3.93
C ALA A 257 15.47 -2.49 3.81
N SER A 258 15.84 -3.21 4.86
CA SER A 258 15.53 -4.63 4.98
C SER A 258 14.29 -4.77 5.85
N GLN A 259 13.21 -5.33 5.29
CA GLN A 259 11.94 -5.54 5.98
C GLN A 259 11.41 -6.94 5.66
N HIS A 260 11.64 -7.89 6.56
CA HIS A 260 11.07 -9.23 6.47
C HIS A 260 9.78 -9.27 7.29
N VAL A 261 8.67 -8.98 6.65
CA VAL A 261 7.34 -8.93 7.29
C VAL A 261 6.55 -10.17 6.90
N ILE A 262 5.84 -10.75 7.87
CA ILE A 262 4.96 -11.90 7.66
C ILE A 262 3.50 -11.50 7.91
N PRO A 263 2.53 -12.05 7.15
CA PRO A 263 1.11 -11.76 7.29
C PRO A 263 0.45 -12.72 8.31
N LYS A 264 0.93 -12.72 9.57
CA LYS A 264 0.52 -13.70 10.59
C LYS A 264 -0.99 -13.72 10.79
N LYS A 265 -1.60 -12.57 11.11
CA LYS A 265 -3.04 -12.48 11.37
C LYS A 265 -3.90 -12.79 10.15
N LEU A 266 -3.42 -12.44 8.94
CA LEU A 266 -4.16 -12.73 7.72
C LEU A 266 -4.21 -14.23 7.43
N LEU A 267 -3.10 -14.95 7.68
CA LEU A 267 -3.04 -16.40 7.58
C LEU A 267 -3.89 -17.08 8.66
N GLU A 268 -3.82 -16.61 9.90
CA GLU A 268 -4.65 -17.12 11.02
C GLU A 268 -6.16 -16.89 10.79
N ALA A 269 -6.52 -15.82 10.06
CA ALA A 269 -7.90 -15.57 9.63
C ALA A 269 -8.37 -16.48 8.48
N GLY A 270 -7.50 -17.35 7.95
CA GLY A 270 -7.84 -18.27 6.87
C GLY A 270 -7.76 -17.67 5.46
N PHE A 271 -7.07 -16.56 5.28
CA PHE A 271 -6.87 -16.00 3.93
C PHE A 271 -5.89 -16.84 3.12
N GLU A 272 -6.28 -17.24 1.93
CA GLU A 272 -5.46 -18.01 0.98
C GLU A 272 -4.92 -17.11 -0.13
N PHE A 273 -3.58 -16.99 -0.20
CA PHE A 273 -2.91 -16.27 -1.27
C PHE A 273 -3.00 -17.03 -2.59
N GLN A 274 -3.37 -16.34 -3.66
CA GLN A 274 -3.37 -16.91 -5.02
C GLN A 274 -1.97 -16.92 -5.63
N TYR A 275 -1.17 -15.91 -5.30
CA TYR A 275 0.20 -15.74 -5.81
C TYR A 275 1.20 -15.60 -4.65
N PRO A 276 1.44 -16.66 -3.86
CA PRO A 276 2.38 -16.60 -2.74
C PRO A 276 3.84 -16.55 -3.20
N GLU A 277 4.15 -17.00 -4.42
CA GLU A 277 5.49 -17.05 -4.98
C GLU A 277 5.75 -15.90 -5.95
N LEU A 278 6.92 -15.23 -5.78
CA LEU A 278 7.27 -14.02 -6.54
C LEU A 278 7.27 -14.24 -8.05
N GLU A 279 7.78 -15.38 -8.51
CA GLU A 279 7.83 -15.69 -9.93
C GLU A 279 6.43 -15.74 -10.55
N GLN A 280 5.51 -16.44 -9.89
CA GLN A 280 4.13 -16.56 -10.34
C GLN A 280 3.44 -15.19 -10.36
N ALA A 281 3.61 -14.40 -9.28
CA ALA A 281 3.07 -13.05 -9.17
C ALA A 281 3.59 -12.13 -10.29
N LEU A 282 4.89 -12.16 -10.58
CA LEU A 282 5.48 -11.38 -11.67
C LEU A 282 5.03 -11.84 -13.05
N LYS A 283 4.93 -13.16 -13.29
CA LYS A 283 4.39 -13.68 -14.55
C LYS A 283 2.95 -13.24 -14.78
N HIS A 284 2.13 -13.33 -13.73
CA HIS A 284 0.74 -12.90 -13.79
C HIS A 284 0.62 -11.40 -14.10
N CYS A 285 1.19 -10.54 -13.27
CA CYS A 285 1.05 -9.09 -13.42
C CYS A 285 1.69 -8.53 -14.71
N LEU A 286 2.63 -9.27 -15.33
CA LEU A 286 3.26 -8.89 -16.59
C LEU A 286 2.64 -9.59 -17.82
N GLY A 287 1.57 -10.37 -17.65
CA GLY A 287 0.90 -11.10 -18.73
C GLY A 287 1.78 -12.18 -19.38
N ARG A 288 2.62 -12.88 -18.59
CA ARG A 288 3.60 -13.86 -19.04
C ARG A 288 3.34 -15.29 -18.55
N GLU A 289 2.10 -15.60 -18.20
CA GLU A 289 1.73 -16.93 -17.66
C GLU A 289 1.81 -18.06 -18.70
N LYS A 290 1.81 -17.75 -19.99
CA LYS A 290 1.70 -18.71 -21.10
C LYS A 290 3.02 -19.05 -21.79
N ASN A 291 4.18 -18.95 -21.11
CA ASN A 291 5.45 -19.37 -21.74
C ASN A 291 6.31 -20.20 -20.80
#